data_307c9d48dcb604ce3e4c994419d2dd30
#
_entry.id   307c9d48dcb604ce3e4c994419d2dd30
#
_cell.length_a   1.000
_cell.length_b   1.000
_cell.length_c   1.000
_cell.angle_alpha   90.00
_cell.angle_beta   90.00
_cell.angle_gamma   90.00
#
_symmetry.space_group_name_H-M   'P 1'
#
loop_
_entity.id
_entity.type
_entity.pdbx_description
1 polymer ?
#
loop_
_entity_poly.entity_id
_entity_poly.type
_entity_poly.pdbx_seq_one_letter_code
_entity_poly.pdbx_strand_id
1 'polypeptide(L)'
;VSVRIFSKEKQGSGAFNGGEIVENKPIGFPQEYSPLRPYSNLFYWAHARALKDSTIGLHPHRGFEICSFVLAGEIRHYDTHLNEWRPLRAGDAQVIRSGSGISHSEWMAQGSEMFQIWFDPDLSRTLGKPAGYDDYRLEQFPTQAHGRVTVRLIIGPGSPFWLDTPGVQVYYLQIPAGETHRTELLPEQVLSAYVVKGAVMFNRQAAPSSAFALLAEEPRVETTTIEPSEVFFVLSPSEPGYATYGQGRMRV
;
A
#
# COMPACT_ATOMS: atom_id res chain seq x y z
N VAL A 1 -3.38 5.01 23.37
CA VAL A 1 -3.97 3.79 22.76
C VAL A 1 -4.87 4.24 21.64
N SER A 2 -4.45 4.10 20.39
CA SER A 2 -5.29 4.58 19.32
C SER A 2 -5.40 3.57 18.17
N VAL A 3 -6.49 2.81 18.18
CA VAL A 3 -7.00 2.13 17.00
C VAL A 3 -8.02 3.09 16.35
N ARG A 4 -7.75 3.53 15.14
CA ARG A 4 -8.63 4.42 14.37
C ARG A 4 -9.10 3.69 13.12
N ILE A 5 -10.42 3.52 12.96
CA ILE A 5 -11.04 2.82 11.82
C ILE A 5 -11.71 3.84 10.91
N PHE A 6 -11.42 3.73 9.63
CA PHE A 6 -12.02 4.54 8.58
C PHE A 6 -12.73 3.62 7.59
N SER A 7 -14.06 3.57 7.66
CA SER A 7 -14.85 2.83 6.69
C SER A 7 -14.68 3.41 5.29
N LYS A 8 -15.06 2.63 4.26
CA LYS A 8 -14.94 3.02 2.86
C LYS A 8 -15.53 4.41 2.58
N GLU A 9 -16.68 4.72 3.17
CA GLU A 9 -17.43 5.98 2.97
C GLU A 9 -16.73 7.20 3.56
N LYS A 10 -15.81 6.98 4.51
CA LYS A 10 -15.00 8.05 5.12
C LYS A 10 -13.70 8.31 4.38
N GLN A 11 -13.34 7.46 3.41
CA GLN A 11 -12.13 7.62 2.63
C GLN A 11 -12.33 8.66 1.52
N GLY A 12 -11.23 9.26 1.07
CA GLY A 12 -11.25 10.09 -0.12
C GLY A 12 -11.61 9.27 -1.36
N SER A 13 -12.02 9.92 -2.41
CA SER A 13 -12.35 9.29 -3.70
C SER A 13 -11.58 9.93 -4.84
N GLY A 14 -11.31 9.14 -5.88
CA GLY A 14 -10.71 9.57 -7.13
C GLY A 14 -11.31 8.81 -8.30
N ALA A 15 -11.11 9.35 -9.50
CA ALA A 15 -11.51 8.67 -10.71
C ALA A 15 -10.64 9.12 -11.88
N PHE A 16 -10.38 8.19 -12.80
CA PHE A 16 -9.74 8.45 -14.09
C PHE A 16 -10.70 8.14 -15.23
N ASN A 17 -10.48 8.80 -16.36
CA ASN A 17 -11.18 8.55 -17.63
C ASN A 17 -12.71 8.52 -17.48
N GLY A 18 -13.28 9.54 -16.80
CA GLY A 18 -14.72 9.64 -16.62
C GLY A 18 -15.34 8.57 -15.72
N GLY A 19 -14.55 7.94 -14.85
CA GLY A 19 -15.00 6.92 -13.90
C GLY A 19 -14.77 5.48 -14.37
N GLU A 20 -13.99 5.26 -15.42
CA GLU A 20 -13.59 3.91 -15.85
C GLU A 20 -12.68 3.23 -14.84
N ILE A 21 -11.81 4.01 -14.16
CA ILE A 21 -11.07 3.60 -12.96
C ILE A 21 -11.54 4.48 -11.81
N VAL A 22 -11.86 3.87 -10.68
CA VAL A 22 -12.29 4.56 -9.45
C VAL A 22 -11.37 4.22 -8.30
N GLU A 23 -11.18 5.16 -7.37
CA GLU A 23 -10.30 5.00 -6.23
C GLU A 23 -11.01 5.30 -4.92
N ASN A 24 -10.64 4.56 -3.87
CA ASN A 24 -10.81 4.95 -2.47
C ASN A 24 -9.44 5.27 -1.89
N LYS A 25 -9.32 6.41 -1.22
CA LYS A 25 -8.06 6.94 -0.72
C LYS A 25 -8.09 7.12 0.80
N PRO A 26 -7.63 6.15 1.60
CA PRO A 26 -7.44 6.37 3.03
C PRO A 26 -6.39 7.44 3.30
N ILE A 27 -5.36 7.56 2.43
CA ILE A 27 -4.35 8.62 2.46
C ILE A 27 -4.31 9.25 1.08
N GLY A 28 -4.87 10.45 0.93
CA GLY A 28 -4.85 11.22 -0.31
C GLY A 28 -3.67 12.20 -0.36
N PHE A 29 -3.49 12.83 -1.52
CA PHE A 29 -2.54 13.93 -1.64
C PHE A 29 -2.90 15.09 -0.71
N PRO A 30 -1.92 15.93 -0.28
CA PRO A 30 -2.17 17.01 0.68
C PRO A 30 -3.27 18.00 0.28
N GLN A 31 -3.54 18.15 -1.02
CA GLN A 31 -4.59 19.03 -1.56
C GLN A 31 -5.97 18.34 -1.68
N GLU A 32 -6.05 17.05 -1.49
CA GLU A 32 -7.28 16.28 -1.62
C GLU A 32 -7.96 16.05 -0.27
N TYR A 33 -9.26 15.75 -0.29
CA TYR A 33 -9.93 15.24 0.89
C TYR A 33 -9.55 13.78 1.11
N SER A 34 -9.04 13.48 2.30
CA SER A 34 -8.86 12.12 2.82
C SER A 34 -8.88 12.15 4.35
N PRO A 35 -9.23 11.04 5.01
CA PRO A 35 -9.31 11.00 6.47
C PRO A 35 -7.94 11.12 7.15
N LEU A 36 -6.88 10.75 6.43
CA LEU A 36 -5.51 10.83 6.89
C LEU A 36 -4.67 11.68 5.94
N ARG A 37 -3.82 12.51 6.53
CA ARG A 37 -2.71 13.17 5.84
C ARG A 37 -1.53 12.22 5.77
N PRO A 38 -0.53 12.45 4.88
CA PRO A 38 0.73 11.73 4.91
C PRO A 38 1.32 11.69 6.33
N TYR A 39 1.78 10.55 6.77
CA TYR A 39 2.40 10.33 8.07
C TYR A 39 3.54 9.31 7.95
N SER A 40 4.46 9.32 8.90
CA SER A 40 5.64 8.49 8.79
C SER A 40 6.35 8.74 7.45
N ASN A 41 6.72 7.67 6.77
CA ASN A 41 7.20 7.67 5.37
C ASN A 41 6.12 7.18 4.38
N LEU A 42 4.86 7.15 4.77
CA LEU A 42 3.73 6.76 3.96
C LEU A 42 3.02 8.01 3.43
N PHE A 43 3.18 8.27 2.12
CA PHE A 43 2.73 9.51 1.50
C PHE A 43 1.34 9.41 0.89
N TYR A 44 1.00 8.27 0.28
CA TYR A 44 -0.26 8.08 -0.44
C TYR A 44 -0.68 6.62 -0.39
N TRP A 45 -1.98 6.37 -0.33
CA TRP A 45 -2.55 5.03 -0.47
C TRP A 45 -3.90 5.12 -1.17
N ALA A 46 -4.02 4.49 -2.33
CA ALA A 46 -5.27 4.32 -3.05
C ALA A 46 -5.59 2.84 -3.25
N HIS A 47 -6.86 2.48 -3.16
CA HIS A 47 -7.42 1.24 -3.67
C HIS A 47 -8.11 1.57 -5.00
N ALA A 48 -7.46 1.27 -6.11
CA ALA A 48 -7.95 1.48 -7.46
C ALA A 48 -8.69 0.23 -7.97
N ARG A 49 -9.79 0.47 -8.68
CA ARG A 49 -10.63 -0.57 -9.31
C ARG A 49 -11.02 -0.15 -10.71
N ALA A 50 -10.78 -1.02 -11.69
CA ALA A 50 -11.19 -0.79 -13.08
C ALA A 50 -12.62 -1.29 -13.32
N LEU A 51 -13.52 -0.39 -13.64
CA LEU A 51 -14.92 -0.70 -14.02
C LEU A 51 -15.01 -1.08 -15.51
N LYS A 52 -14.00 -0.70 -16.31
CA LYS A 52 -13.75 -1.07 -17.69
C LYS A 52 -12.26 -1.21 -17.93
N ASP A 53 -11.88 -1.81 -19.06
CA ASP A 53 -10.50 -1.71 -19.56
C ASP A 53 -10.15 -0.24 -19.74
N SER A 54 -9.11 0.23 -19.07
CA SER A 54 -8.76 1.64 -19.10
C SER A 54 -7.28 1.87 -18.84
N THR A 55 -6.76 2.99 -19.36
CA THR A 55 -5.35 3.37 -19.24
C THR A 55 -5.23 4.72 -18.55
N ILE A 56 -4.50 4.77 -17.45
CA ILE A 56 -3.99 6.03 -16.91
C ILE A 56 -2.84 6.46 -17.80
N GLY A 57 -3.01 7.57 -18.51
CA GLY A 57 -2.06 8.07 -19.50
C GLY A 57 -0.69 8.40 -18.92
N LEU A 58 0.30 8.58 -19.81
CA LEU A 58 1.68 8.85 -19.41
C LEU A 58 1.77 10.13 -18.56
N HIS A 59 2.33 10.02 -17.36
CA HIS A 59 2.47 11.11 -16.40
C HIS A 59 3.78 11.00 -15.61
N PRO A 60 4.37 12.15 -15.16
CA PRO A 60 5.70 12.18 -14.55
C PRO A 60 5.64 12.00 -13.04
N HIS A 61 6.71 11.37 -12.49
CA HIS A 61 6.99 11.27 -11.06
C HIS A 61 8.46 11.58 -10.76
N ARG A 62 8.72 12.06 -9.55
CA ARG A 62 10.05 12.35 -9.06
C ARG A 62 10.11 12.20 -7.54
N GLY A 63 11.14 11.52 -7.05
CA GLY A 63 11.48 11.43 -5.63
C GLY A 63 10.83 10.28 -4.88
N PHE A 64 9.59 9.92 -5.19
CA PHE A 64 8.84 8.89 -4.46
C PHE A 64 9.17 7.47 -4.92
N GLU A 65 8.89 6.52 -4.05
CA GLU A 65 8.78 5.11 -4.40
C GLU A 65 7.30 4.74 -4.53
N ILE A 66 6.89 4.37 -5.75
CA ILE A 66 5.51 4.08 -6.10
C ILE A 66 5.37 2.57 -6.22
N CYS A 67 4.61 1.97 -5.31
CA CYS A 67 4.36 0.54 -5.29
C CYS A 67 2.94 0.25 -5.75
N SER A 68 2.80 -0.71 -6.68
CA SER A 68 1.49 -1.27 -7.04
C SER A 68 1.43 -2.73 -6.59
N PHE A 69 0.37 -3.09 -5.86
CA PHE A 69 0.09 -4.43 -5.38
C PHE A 69 -1.21 -4.91 -5.99
N VAL A 70 -1.14 -5.90 -6.89
CA VAL A 70 -2.32 -6.38 -7.62
C VAL A 70 -3.15 -7.29 -6.74
N LEU A 71 -4.39 -6.89 -6.45
CA LEU A 71 -5.32 -7.65 -5.61
C LEU A 71 -6.19 -8.61 -6.42
N ALA A 72 -6.57 -8.19 -7.64
CA ALA A 72 -7.38 -8.99 -8.55
C ALA A 72 -7.12 -8.61 -10.01
N GLY A 73 -7.31 -9.58 -10.93
CA GLY A 73 -7.22 -9.35 -12.36
C GLY A 73 -5.81 -9.16 -12.90
N GLU A 74 -5.67 -8.30 -13.90
CA GLU A 74 -4.40 -7.98 -14.59
C GLU A 74 -4.26 -6.47 -14.75
N ILE A 75 -3.06 -5.96 -14.45
CA ILE A 75 -2.65 -4.60 -14.78
C ILE A 75 -1.42 -4.67 -15.70
N ARG A 76 -1.11 -3.59 -16.39
CA ARG A 76 0.13 -3.45 -17.16
C ARG A 76 0.78 -2.11 -16.87
N HIS A 77 2.07 -2.16 -16.64
CA HIS A 77 2.93 -1.01 -16.44
C HIS A 77 3.72 -0.70 -17.70
N TYR A 78 3.86 0.59 -18.00
CA TYR A 78 4.79 1.13 -18.99
C TYR A 78 5.53 2.31 -18.39
N ASP A 79 6.81 2.43 -18.61
CA ASP A 79 7.56 3.61 -18.26
C ASP A 79 8.62 4.00 -19.31
N THR A 80 9.10 5.24 -19.19
CA THR A 80 10.08 5.82 -20.12
C THR A 80 11.50 5.27 -19.95
N HIS A 81 11.77 4.49 -18.91
CA HIS A 81 13.05 3.80 -18.70
C HIS A 81 13.05 2.43 -19.39
N LEU A 82 12.01 1.61 -19.14
CA LEU A 82 11.83 0.30 -19.75
C LEU A 82 11.43 0.40 -21.24
N ASN A 83 10.60 1.38 -21.57
CA ASN A 83 10.02 1.60 -22.89
C ASN A 83 9.26 0.37 -23.43
N GLU A 84 8.62 -0.39 -22.52
CA GLU A 84 7.80 -1.57 -22.84
C GLU A 84 6.70 -1.77 -21.80
N TRP A 85 5.62 -2.48 -22.20
CA TRP A 85 4.54 -2.85 -21.29
C TRP A 85 4.87 -4.14 -20.53
N ARG A 86 4.78 -4.08 -19.19
CA ARG A 86 4.99 -5.20 -18.27
C ARG A 86 3.67 -5.63 -17.63
N PRO A 87 3.20 -6.87 -17.87
CA PRO A 87 1.97 -7.37 -17.23
C PRO A 87 2.25 -7.83 -15.80
N LEU A 88 1.29 -7.52 -14.90
CA LEU A 88 1.23 -8.02 -13.53
C LEU A 88 -0.17 -8.60 -13.26
N ARG A 89 -0.23 -9.67 -12.50
CA ARG A 89 -1.46 -10.39 -12.16
C ARG A 89 -1.71 -10.38 -10.66
N ALA A 90 -2.89 -10.84 -10.26
CA ALA A 90 -3.25 -10.93 -8.85
C ALA A 90 -2.16 -11.61 -8.01
N GLY A 91 -1.71 -10.92 -6.97
CA GLY A 91 -0.62 -11.30 -6.08
C GLY A 91 0.77 -10.80 -6.48
N ASP A 92 0.97 -10.34 -7.73
CA ASP A 92 2.20 -9.70 -8.16
C ASP A 92 2.30 -8.28 -7.58
N ALA A 93 3.51 -7.76 -7.51
CA ALA A 93 3.77 -6.39 -7.07
C ALA A 93 4.90 -5.76 -7.89
N GLN A 94 4.93 -4.43 -7.93
CA GLN A 94 5.99 -3.65 -8.58
C GLN A 94 6.39 -2.46 -7.72
N VAL A 95 7.58 -1.93 -8.00
CA VAL A 95 8.04 -0.65 -7.48
C VAL A 95 8.70 0.18 -8.58
N ILE A 96 8.30 1.45 -8.62
CA ILE A 96 9.00 2.50 -9.36
C ILE A 96 9.74 3.34 -8.32
N ARG A 97 11.07 3.36 -8.38
CA ARG A 97 11.89 4.31 -7.63
C ARG A 97 12.11 5.51 -8.52
N SER A 98 11.30 6.54 -8.35
CA SER A 98 11.25 7.61 -9.34
C SER A 98 12.51 8.51 -9.34
N GLY A 99 13.29 8.54 -8.26
CA GLY A 99 14.59 9.20 -8.19
C GLY A 99 14.61 10.58 -8.83
N SER A 100 15.47 10.78 -9.83
CA SER A 100 15.62 12.06 -10.55
C SER A 100 14.48 12.36 -11.53
N GLY A 101 13.62 11.39 -11.82
CA GLY A 101 12.42 11.53 -12.65
C GLY A 101 12.19 10.36 -13.61
N ILE A 102 10.92 10.00 -13.78
CA ILE A 102 10.41 9.00 -14.72
C ILE A 102 8.98 9.36 -15.08
N SER A 103 8.54 8.98 -16.27
CA SER A 103 7.12 9.01 -16.62
C SER A 103 6.62 7.59 -16.82
N HIS A 104 5.41 7.30 -16.33
CA HIS A 104 4.80 5.99 -16.49
C HIS A 104 3.33 6.07 -16.92
N SER A 105 2.81 4.94 -17.37
CA SER A 105 1.41 4.73 -17.73
C SER A 105 0.97 3.38 -17.18
N GLU A 106 -0.29 3.26 -16.78
CA GLU A 106 -0.83 2.04 -16.19
C GLU A 106 -2.14 1.66 -16.89
N TRP A 107 -2.20 0.47 -17.44
CA TRP A 107 -3.43 -0.12 -17.98
C TRP A 107 -4.00 -1.09 -16.97
N MET A 108 -5.32 -1.09 -16.80
CA MET A 108 -6.05 -2.01 -15.93
C MET A 108 -7.16 -2.69 -16.72
N ALA A 109 -7.21 -4.02 -16.67
CA ALA A 109 -8.32 -4.79 -17.22
C ALA A 109 -9.60 -4.55 -16.40
N GLN A 110 -10.77 -4.63 -17.02
CA GLN A 110 -12.05 -4.60 -16.31
C GLN A 110 -12.08 -5.64 -15.19
N GLY A 111 -12.51 -5.22 -13.99
CA GLY A 111 -12.56 -6.06 -12.79
C GLY A 111 -11.21 -6.19 -12.07
N SER A 112 -10.14 -5.56 -12.56
CA SER A 112 -8.88 -5.52 -11.83
C SER A 112 -8.93 -4.58 -10.64
N GLU A 113 -8.21 -4.97 -9.59
CA GLU A 113 -8.05 -4.17 -8.38
C GLU A 113 -6.59 -4.14 -7.97
N MET A 114 -6.11 -2.98 -7.52
CA MET A 114 -4.77 -2.83 -6.98
C MET A 114 -4.71 -1.81 -5.86
N PHE A 115 -3.76 -1.95 -4.96
CA PHE A 115 -3.29 -0.82 -4.18
C PHE A 115 -2.18 -0.10 -4.95
N GLN A 116 -2.27 1.22 -4.97
CA GLN A 116 -1.13 2.08 -5.27
C GLN A 116 -0.72 2.79 -3.98
N ILE A 117 0.49 2.51 -3.51
CA ILE A 117 1.03 3.03 -2.26
C ILE A 117 2.35 3.74 -2.56
N TRP A 118 2.47 4.99 -2.11
CA TRP A 118 3.68 5.77 -2.30
C TRP A 118 4.41 5.93 -0.98
N PHE A 119 5.67 5.57 -1.01
CA PHE A 119 6.58 5.81 0.09
C PHE A 119 7.47 7.01 -0.19
N ASP A 120 7.83 7.71 0.88
CA ASP A 120 8.59 8.96 0.88
C ASP A 120 10.00 8.68 1.41
N PRO A 121 10.97 8.37 0.53
CA PRO A 121 12.32 8.05 0.94
C PRO A 121 13.08 9.32 1.37
N ASP A 122 14.28 9.15 1.95
CA ASP A 122 15.17 10.27 2.22
C ASP A 122 15.63 10.93 0.90
N LEU A 123 14.95 12.01 0.51
CA LEU A 123 15.18 12.72 -0.74
C LEU A 123 16.60 13.30 -0.84
N SER A 124 17.27 13.57 0.29
CA SER A 124 18.66 14.02 0.28
C SER A 124 19.60 12.97 -0.30
N ARG A 125 19.19 11.70 -0.24
CA ARG A 125 19.96 10.53 -0.71
C ARG A 125 19.45 9.98 -2.04
N THR A 126 18.16 10.10 -2.31
CA THR A 126 17.50 9.38 -3.42
C THR A 126 17.16 10.26 -4.60
N LEU A 127 16.94 11.57 -4.41
CA LEU A 127 16.48 12.47 -5.47
C LEU A 127 17.44 12.60 -6.66
N GLY A 128 18.74 12.37 -6.45
CA GLY A 128 19.75 12.37 -7.51
C GLY A 128 19.99 11.01 -8.16
N LYS A 129 19.40 9.94 -7.65
CA LYS A 129 19.57 8.60 -8.24
C LYS A 129 18.83 8.50 -9.58
N PRO A 130 19.33 7.72 -10.55
CA PRO A 130 18.53 7.33 -11.71
C PRO A 130 17.23 6.64 -11.27
N ALA A 131 16.17 6.84 -12.04
CA ALA A 131 14.95 6.09 -11.83
C ALA A 131 15.17 4.60 -12.10
N GLY A 132 14.42 3.75 -11.39
CA GLY A 132 14.48 2.30 -11.54
C GLY A 132 13.11 1.67 -11.38
N TYR A 133 12.97 0.47 -11.93
CA TYR A 133 11.75 -0.33 -11.88
C TYR A 133 12.10 -1.77 -11.59
N ASP A 134 11.34 -2.40 -10.70
CA ASP A 134 11.36 -3.86 -10.49
C ASP A 134 9.93 -4.37 -10.37
N ASP A 135 9.68 -5.58 -10.88
CA ASP A 135 8.46 -6.33 -10.63
C ASP A 135 8.76 -7.68 -9.98
N TYR A 136 7.80 -8.17 -9.20
CA TYR A 136 7.91 -9.39 -8.41
C TYR A 136 6.66 -10.22 -8.59
N ARG A 137 6.85 -11.52 -8.85
CA ARG A 137 5.76 -12.48 -8.99
C ARG A 137 5.33 -13.00 -7.63
N LEU A 138 4.05 -13.37 -7.53
CA LEU A 138 3.44 -13.89 -6.31
C LEU A 138 4.28 -14.98 -5.64
N GLU A 139 4.82 -15.92 -6.42
CA GLU A 139 5.61 -17.07 -5.93
C GLU A 139 6.99 -16.71 -5.38
N GLN A 140 7.47 -15.51 -5.61
CA GLN A 140 8.73 -15.02 -5.06
C GLN A 140 8.62 -14.56 -3.61
N PHE A 141 7.39 -14.31 -3.13
CA PHE A 141 7.16 -13.81 -1.78
C PHE A 141 7.15 -14.93 -0.73
N PRO A 142 8.00 -14.86 0.30
CA PRO A 142 7.98 -15.79 1.40
C PRO A 142 6.61 -15.87 2.05
N THR A 143 6.11 -17.09 2.23
CA THR A 143 4.80 -17.33 2.84
C THR A 143 4.97 -18.31 4.00
N GLN A 144 4.38 -17.98 5.14
CA GLN A 144 4.44 -18.77 6.37
C GLN A 144 3.03 -19.04 6.90
N ALA A 145 2.85 -20.21 7.52
CA ALA A 145 1.64 -20.55 8.24
C ALA A 145 1.85 -20.33 9.74
N HIS A 146 0.98 -19.55 10.34
CA HIS A 146 0.87 -19.35 11.78
C HIS A 146 -0.43 -20.01 12.26
N GLY A 147 -0.38 -21.29 12.60
CA GLY A 147 -1.57 -22.10 12.77
C GLY A 147 -2.32 -22.25 11.44
N ARG A 148 -3.57 -21.77 11.40
CA ARG A 148 -4.39 -21.76 10.17
C ARG A 148 -4.28 -20.45 9.39
N VAL A 149 -3.63 -19.43 9.95
CA VAL A 149 -3.43 -18.13 9.30
C VAL A 149 -2.24 -18.22 8.36
N THR A 150 -2.42 -17.76 7.13
CA THR A 150 -1.33 -17.63 6.14
C THR A 150 -0.85 -16.18 6.12
N VAL A 151 0.45 -15.98 6.28
CA VAL A 151 1.13 -14.67 6.25
C VAL A 151 2.14 -14.67 5.11
N ARG A 152 1.97 -13.80 4.14
CA ARG A 152 2.91 -13.56 3.05
C ARG A 152 3.67 -12.26 3.32
N LEU A 153 5.00 -12.35 3.33
CA LEU A 153 5.89 -11.20 3.44
C LEU A 153 6.14 -10.63 2.04
N ILE A 154 5.63 -9.43 1.77
CA ILE A 154 5.83 -8.75 0.47
C ILE A 154 7.07 -7.86 0.53
N ILE A 155 7.20 -7.01 1.53
CA ILE A 155 8.38 -6.16 1.74
C ILE A 155 8.90 -6.39 3.15
N GLY A 156 10.20 -6.58 3.31
CA GLY A 156 10.85 -6.76 4.60
C GLY A 156 12.02 -7.73 4.55
N PRO A 157 12.67 -8.01 5.69
CA PRO A 157 13.82 -8.90 5.75
C PRO A 157 13.50 -10.31 5.23
N GLY A 158 14.21 -10.75 4.19
CA GLY A 158 14.00 -12.05 3.55
C GLY A 158 13.05 -12.02 2.33
N SER A 159 12.41 -10.90 2.02
CA SER A 159 11.71 -10.69 0.75
C SER A 159 12.67 -10.18 -0.33
N PRO A 160 12.45 -10.54 -1.62
CA PRO A 160 13.20 -9.95 -2.72
C PRO A 160 12.83 -8.49 -2.99
N PHE A 161 11.64 -8.06 -2.56
CA PHE A 161 11.13 -6.70 -2.78
C PHE A 161 11.78 -5.74 -1.78
N TRP A 162 12.55 -4.79 -2.27
CA TRP A 162 13.27 -3.81 -1.46
C TRP A 162 12.89 -2.36 -1.81
N LEU A 163 13.01 -1.47 -0.84
CA LEU A 163 12.81 -0.03 -0.96
C LEU A 163 14.05 0.73 -0.49
N ASP A 164 14.26 1.91 -1.04
CA ASP A 164 15.16 2.92 -0.47
C ASP A 164 14.58 3.51 0.82
N THR A 165 13.26 3.51 0.96
CA THR A 165 12.54 3.95 2.16
C THR A 165 12.77 2.97 3.30
N PRO A 166 13.42 3.39 4.41
CA PRO A 166 13.78 2.47 5.48
C PRO A 166 12.60 2.12 6.39
N GLY A 167 12.68 0.96 7.03
CA GLY A 167 11.77 0.55 8.11
C GLY A 167 10.38 0.11 7.67
N VAL A 168 10.13 0.04 6.36
CA VAL A 168 8.85 -0.44 5.81
C VAL A 168 8.84 -1.96 5.77
N GLN A 169 7.73 -2.56 6.26
CA GLN A 169 7.41 -3.96 6.04
C GLN A 169 5.97 -4.09 5.57
N VAL A 170 5.74 -4.98 4.61
CA VAL A 170 4.41 -5.19 4.03
C VAL A 170 4.05 -6.67 4.06
N TYR A 171 2.84 -6.95 4.56
CA TYR A 171 2.32 -8.31 4.69
C TYR A 171 0.93 -8.43 4.09
N TYR A 172 0.65 -9.59 3.53
CA TYR A 172 -0.70 -10.00 3.14
C TYR A 172 -1.11 -11.20 3.99
N LEU A 173 -2.22 -11.07 4.71
CA LEU A 173 -2.74 -12.07 5.63
C LEU A 173 -4.01 -12.68 5.09
N GLN A 174 -4.10 -14.01 5.12
CA GLN A 174 -5.32 -14.77 4.90
C GLN A 174 -5.70 -15.44 6.22
N ILE A 175 -6.83 -15.04 6.78
CA ILE A 175 -7.26 -15.42 8.13
C ILE A 175 -8.59 -16.17 8.02
N PRO A 176 -8.62 -17.49 8.28
CA PRO A 176 -9.86 -18.27 8.28
C PRO A 176 -10.84 -17.79 9.36
N ALA A 177 -12.14 -18.15 9.20
CA ALA A 177 -13.15 -17.82 10.17
C ALA A 177 -12.81 -18.35 11.57
N GLY A 178 -13.02 -17.52 12.58
CA GLY A 178 -12.79 -17.84 14.00
C GLY A 178 -11.33 -17.78 14.45
N GLU A 179 -10.40 -17.41 13.55
CA GLU A 179 -8.99 -17.31 13.89
C GLU A 179 -8.62 -15.91 14.37
N THR A 180 -7.52 -15.86 15.13
CA THR A 180 -6.90 -14.61 15.59
C THR A 180 -5.43 -14.61 15.22
N HIS A 181 -5.01 -13.59 14.46
CA HIS A 181 -3.60 -13.29 14.23
C HIS A 181 -3.12 -12.24 15.22
N ARG A 182 -1.89 -12.40 15.72
CA ARG A 182 -1.25 -11.45 16.64
C ARG A 182 0.00 -10.87 16.02
N THR A 183 0.04 -9.55 15.95
CA THR A 183 1.20 -8.79 15.47
C THR A 183 1.77 -8.00 16.64
N GLU A 184 3.03 -8.25 16.98
CA GLU A 184 3.74 -7.43 17.96
C GLU A 184 4.26 -6.16 17.26
N LEU A 185 4.09 -5.02 17.91
CA LEU A 185 4.59 -3.72 17.43
C LEU A 185 5.65 -3.19 18.37
N LEU A 186 6.73 -2.69 17.82
CA LEU A 186 7.71 -1.93 18.58
C LEU A 186 7.14 -0.52 18.89
N PRO A 187 7.56 0.12 19.98
CA PRO A 187 7.05 1.46 20.35
C PRO A 187 7.19 2.52 19.26
N GLU A 188 8.22 2.38 18.41
CA GLU A 188 8.51 3.26 17.29
C GLU A 188 7.87 2.84 15.97
N GLN A 189 6.88 1.95 16.00
CA GLN A 189 6.17 1.47 14.81
C GLN A 189 4.72 1.90 14.77
N VAL A 190 4.23 2.07 13.55
CA VAL A 190 2.82 2.29 13.21
C VAL A 190 2.38 1.17 12.27
N LEU A 191 1.23 0.58 12.54
CA LEU A 191 0.58 -0.36 11.66
C LEU A 191 -0.57 0.33 10.91
N SER A 192 -0.47 0.32 9.59
CA SER A 192 -1.54 0.67 8.66
C SER A 192 -2.13 -0.62 8.11
N ALA A 193 -3.43 -0.82 8.26
CA ALA A 193 -4.11 -2.03 7.82
C ALA A 193 -5.27 -1.72 6.89
N TYR A 194 -5.46 -2.54 5.85
CA TYR A 194 -6.61 -2.46 4.96
C TYR A 194 -7.31 -3.82 4.89
N VAL A 195 -8.61 -3.85 5.16
CA VAL A 195 -9.43 -5.07 5.03
C VAL A 195 -9.79 -5.26 3.57
N VAL A 196 -9.09 -6.16 2.88
CA VAL A 196 -9.30 -6.43 1.45
C VAL A 196 -10.61 -7.19 1.25
N LYS A 197 -10.87 -8.20 2.10
CA LYS A 197 -12.03 -9.07 2.02
C LYS A 197 -12.50 -9.49 3.40
N GLY A 198 -13.80 -9.72 3.55
CA GLY A 198 -14.43 -10.12 4.81
C GLY A 198 -14.55 -8.97 5.80
N ALA A 199 -14.57 -9.30 7.08
CA ALA A 199 -14.63 -8.35 8.17
C ALA A 199 -13.78 -8.84 9.36
N VAL A 200 -13.07 -7.92 9.99
CA VAL A 200 -12.17 -8.22 11.12
C VAL A 200 -12.44 -7.31 12.30
N MET A 201 -11.92 -7.68 13.44
CA MET A 201 -11.77 -6.80 14.60
C MET A 201 -10.29 -6.57 14.88
N PHE A 202 -9.86 -5.32 14.94
CA PHE A 202 -8.56 -4.91 15.45
C PHE A 202 -8.71 -4.50 16.91
N ASN A 203 -8.10 -5.24 17.85
CA ASN A 203 -8.22 -4.97 19.29
C ASN A 203 -9.68 -4.71 19.72
N ARG A 204 -10.64 -5.54 19.28
CA ARG A 204 -12.09 -5.45 19.52
C ARG A 204 -12.83 -4.32 18.79
N GLN A 205 -12.17 -3.54 17.93
CA GLN A 205 -12.83 -2.55 17.08
C GLN A 205 -13.13 -3.13 15.71
N ALA A 206 -14.40 -3.12 15.31
CA ALA A 206 -14.85 -3.73 14.06
C ALA A 206 -14.40 -2.91 12.84
N ALA A 207 -13.87 -3.62 11.85
CA ALA A 207 -13.45 -3.09 10.56
C ALA A 207 -14.05 -3.94 9.43
N PRO A 208 -15.06 -3.44 8.71
CA PRO A 208 -15.65 -4.15 7.58
C PRO A 208 -14.72 -4.16 6.37
N SER A 209 -15.12 -4.92 5.33
CA SER A 209 -14.42 -4.90 4.04
C SER A 209 -14.22 -3.47 3.53
N SER A 210 -13.07 -3.22 2.93
CA SER A 210 -12.60 -1.90 2.46
C SER A 210 -12.38 -0.85 3.56
N ALA A 211 -12.43 -1.22 4.84
CA ALA A 211 -12.02 -0.32 5.91
C ALA A 211 -10.49 -0.23 5.98
N PHE A 212 -10.02 0.98 6.27
CA PHE A 212 -8.63 1.26 6.64
C PHE A 212 -8.52 1.43 8.15
N ALA A 213 -7.48 0.89 8.75
CA ALA A 213 -7.18 1.04 10.16
C ALA A 213 -5.77 1.62 10.36
N LEU A 214 -5.65 2.58 11.27
CA LEU A 214 -4.38 3.09 11.77
C LEU A 214 -4.23 2.71 13.24
N LEU A 215 -3.17 1.97 13.55
CA LEU A 215 -2.87 1.48 14.89
C LEU A 215 -1.48 1.97 15.31
N ALA A 216 -1.43 2.74 16.37
CA ALA A 216 -0.21 3.30 16.94
C ALA A 216 -0.26 3.21 18.47
N GLU A 217 0.91 3.19 19.11
CA GLU A 217 1.05 3.10 20.58
C GLU A 217 0.43 1.82 21.17
N GLU A 218 0.33 0.78 20.35
CA GLU A 218 -0.18 -0.55 20.69
C GLU A 218 0.98 -1.54 20.73
N PRO A 219 1.34 -2.16 21.84
CA PRO A 219 2.42 -3.14 21.85
C PRO A 219 2.07 -4.44 21.11
N ARG A 220 0.76 -4.68 20.95
CA ARG A 220 0.20 -5.85 20.26
C ARG A 220 -1.10 -5.50 19.57
N VAL A 221 -1.25 -5.99 18.33
CA VAL A 221 -2.49 -5.94 17.59
C VAL A 221 -3.06 -7.34 17.43
N GLU A 222 -4.26 -7.56 17.93
CA GLU A 222 -5.05 -8.77 17.68
C GLU A 222 -6.00 -8.51 16.52
N THR A 223 -5.85 -9.30 15.44
CA THR A 223 -6.75 -9.29 14.28
C THR A 223 -7.60 -10.55 14.34
N THR A 224 -8.86 -10.42 14.72
CA THR A 224 -9.80 -11.52 14.90
C THR A 224 -10.86 -11.50 13.82
N THR A 225 -11.25 -12.67 13.30
CA THR A 225 -12.24 -12.83 12.23
C THR A 225 -13.37 -13.74 12.64
N ILE A 226 -14.58 -13.46 12.14
CA ILE A 226 -15.76 -14.35 12.24
C ILE A 226 -16.06 -15.03 10.90
N GLU A 227 -15.52 -14.53 9.82
CA GLU A 227 -15.61 -15.06 8.46
C GLU A 227 -14.23 -15.07 7.81
N PRO A 228 -13.99 -15.86 6.73
CA PRO A 228 -12.71 -15.83 6.04
C PRO A 228 -12.41 -14.42 5.57
N SER A 229 -11.25 -13.89 5.95
CA SER A 229 -10.87 -12.50 5.70
C SER A 229 -9.45 -12.38 5.16
N GLU A 230 -9.22 -11.33 4.39
CA GLU A 230 -7.93 -10.98 3.82
C GLU A 230 -7.57 -9.55 4.23
N VAL A 231 -6.36 -9.37 4.75
CA VAL A 231 -5.90 -8.08 5.29
C VAL A 231 -4.52 -7.75 4.76
N PHE A 232 -4.34 -6.52 4.34
CA PHE A 232 -3.07 -5.98 3.89
C PHE A 232 -2.49 -5.08 4.99
N PHE A 233 -1.27 -5.35 5.43
CA PHE A 233 -0.56 -4.63 6.48
C PHE A 233 0.64 -3.89 5.94
N VAL A 234 0.82 -2.66 6.36
CA VAL A 234 2.04 -1.87 6.21
C VAL A 234 2.51 -1.45 7.58
N LEU A 235 3.66 -1.95 8.00
CA LEU A 235 4.41 -1.47 9.14
C LEU A 235 5.37 -0.38 8.67
N SER A 236 5.41 0.73 9.37
CA SER A 236 6.34 1.83 9.11
C SER A 236 6.85 2.40 10.44
N PRO A 237 8.00 3.08 10.46
CA PRO A 237 8.47 3.77 11.68
C PRO A 237 7.49 4.88 12.05
N SER A 238 7.26 5.13 13.33
CA SER A 238 6.45 6.29 13.76
C SER A 238 7.10 7.61 13.34
N GLU A 239 8.44 7.64 13.40
CA GLU A 239 9.27 8.76 12.97
C GLU A 239 10.35 8.25 12.00
N PRO A 240 10.40 8.73 10.75
CA PRO A 240 11.33 8.22 9.73
C PRO A 240 12.82 8.48 10.01
N GLY A 241 13.14 9.44 10.88
CA GLY A 241 14.53 9.86 11.17
C GLY A 241 15.15 10.79 10.11
N TYR A 242 14.35 11.23 9.15
CA TYR A 242 14.71 12.22 8.11
C TYR A 242 13.48 13.08 7.76
N ALA A 243 13.71 14.23 7.11
CA ALA A 243 12.63 15.10 6.66
C ALA A 243 11.91 14.48 5.45
N THR A 244 10.65 14.09 5.62
CA THR A 244 9.80 13.62 4.52
C THR A 244 9.21 14.79 3.74
N TYR A 245 8.90 14.57 2.47
CA TYR A 245 8.25 15.55 1.62
C TYR A 245 6.89 15.97 2.18
N GLY A 246 6.11 15.01 2.70
CA GLY A 246 4.81 15.25 3.30
C GLY A 246 4.86 16.15 4.53
N GLN A 247 5.90 16.03 5.37
CA GLN A 247 6.10 16.82 6.58
C GLN A 247 6.84 18.15 6.30
N GLY A 248 7.73 18.18 5.33
CA GLY A 248 8.53 19.37 4.98
C GLY A 248 7.71 20.54 4.44
N ARG A 249 6.57 20.29 3.77
CA ARG A 249 5.68 21.34 3.26
C ARG A 249 4.76 21.95 4.32
N MET A 250 4.63 21.37 5.49
CA MET A 250 3.84 21.95 6.59
C MET A 250 4.63 22.93 7.48
N ARG A 251 5.89 23.22 7.17
CA ARG A 251 6.77 24.17 7.91
C ARG A 251 7.06 25.45 7.15
N VAL A 252 6.24 25.79 6.13
CA VAL A 252 6.34 27.09 5.45
C VAL A 252 5.09 27.91 5.70
#